data_e17dea148eaecbb6e1a461feff29185d
#
_entry.id   e17dea148eaecbb6e1a461feff29185d
#
_cell.length_a   1.000
_cell.length_b   1.000
_cell.length_c   1.000
_cell.angle_alpha   90.00
_cell.angle_beta   90.00
_cell.angle_gamma   90.00
#
_symmetry.space_group_name_H-M   'P 1'
#
loop_
_entity.id
_entity.type
_entity.pdbx_description
1 polymer ?
#
loop_
_entity_poly.entity_id
_entity_poly.type
_entity_poly.pdbx_seq_one_letter_code
_entity_poly.pdbx_strand_id
1 'polypeptide(L)'
;HKKEFYMPVTIKEIAALANVSRGTVDKVLNNRPGVKDTTREKVLKIAKQLNYQPNFIGKALVHSRDPIKLGIILTPDYNPFVQDLLTGINNAQEEFSAFGIEVITKMMTSLEPAEQLSIINELVEANVSGMAVFPLDDPQVFSRINHLIENQMAVITFNSRIEGIHDL
;
A
#
# COMPACT_ATOMS: atom_id res chain seq x y z
N HIS A 1 36.33 14.31 2.21
CA HIS A 1 35.37 13.21 2.35
C HIS A 1 35.02 12.68 0.97
N LYS A 2 35.54 11.47 0.61
CA LYS A 2 35.15 10.73 -0.58
C LYS A 2 33.68 10.31 -0.37
N LYS A 3 32.75 10.80 -1.18
CA LYS A 3 31.45 10.18 -1.36
C LYS A 3 31.69 8.81 -2.01
N GLU A 4 31.61 7.74 -1.24
CA GLU A 4 31.47 6.40 -1.81
C GLU A 4 30.15 6.39 -2.57
N PHE A 5 30.25 6.23 -3.89
CA PHE A 5 29.10 5.98 -4.75
C PHE A 5 28.60 4.58 -4.41
N TYR A 6 27.62 4.50 -3.53
CA TYR A 6 26.92 3.26 -3.24
C TYR A 6 26.11 2.86 -4.48
N MET A 7 26.64 1.94 -5.27
CA MET A 7 25.86 1.37 -6.37
C MET A 7 24.83 0.41 -5.76
N PRO A 8 23.52 0.64 -5.98
CA PRO A 8 22.50 -0.22 -5.42
C PRO A 8 22.62 -1.64 -6.01
N VAL A 9 22.60 -2.63 -5.13
CA VAL A 9 22.61 -4.04 -5.50
C VAL A 9 21.42 -4.34 -6.42
N THR A 10 21.66 -5.10 -7.46
CA THR A 10 20.69 -5.42 -8.49
C THR A 10 20.18 -6.86 -8.38
N ILE A 11 18.99 -7.13 -8.91
CA ILE A 11 18.45 -8.50 -9.06
C ILE A 11 19.42 -9.39 -9.84
N LYS A 12 20.21 -8.82 -10.77
CA LYS A 12 21.20 -9.55 -11.55
C LYS A 12 22.33 -10.10 -10.68
N GLU A 13 22.81 -9.33 -9.72
CA GLU A 13 23.86 -9.74 -8.78
C GLU A 13 23.37 -10.82 -7.83
N ILE A 14 22.15 -10.67 -7.30
CA ILE A 14 21.53 -11.70 -6.45
C ILE A 14 21.36 -13.01 -7.24
N ALA A 15 20.91 -12.92 -8.50
CA ALA A 15 20.73 -14.08 -9.38
C ALA A 15 22.05 -14.82 -9.62
N ALA A 16 23.13 -14.09 -9.88
CA ALA A 16 24.47 -14.64 -10.07
C ALA A 16 24.97 -15.35 -8.81
N LEU A 17 24.87 -14.72 -7.64
CA LEU A 17 25.32 -15.30 -6.36
C LEU A 17 24.45 -16.49 -5.92
N ALA A 18 23.16 -16.45 -6.18
CA ALA A 18 22.26 -17.56 -5.89
C ALA A 18 22.33 -18.70 -6.90
N ASN A 19 22.99 -18.47 -8.05
CA ASN A 19 23.01 -19.37 -9.21
C ASN A 19 21.60 -19.75 -9.69
N VAL A 20 20.77 -18.74 -9.90
CA VAL A 20 19.40 -18.88 -10.40
C VAL A 20 19.11 -17.81 -11.47
N SER A 21 17.98 -17.95 -12.17
CA SER A 21 17.55 -16.93 -13.12
C SER A 21 17.05 -15.66 -12.42
N ARG A 22 17.10 -14.50 -13.12
CA ARG A 22 16.51 -13.24 -12.62
C ARG A 22 15.02 -13.39 -12.32
N GLY A 23 14.30 -14.14 -13.16
CA GLY A 23 12.88 -14.43 -12.95
C GLY A 23 12.62 -15.24 -11.68
N THR A 24 13.54 -16.13 -11.28
CA THR A 24 13.47 -16.84 -10.00
C THR A 24 13.65 -15.89 -8.83
N VAL A 25 14.64 -14.97 -8.91
CA VAL A 25 14.85 -13.93 -7.88
C VAL A 25 13.63 -13.02 -7.76
N ASP A 26 13.07 -12.58 -8.89
CA ASP A 26 11.85 -11.74 -8.90
C ASP A 26 10.66 -12.45 -8.24
N LYS A 27 10.44 -13.73 -8.55
CA LYS A 27 9.39 -14.53 -7.90
C LYS A 27 9.57 -14.62 -6.39
N VAL A 28 10.82 -14.81 -5.94
CA VAL A 28 11.13 -14.91 -4.51
C VAL A 28 10.90 -13.58 -3.79
N LEU A 29 11.43 -12.49 -4.33
CA LEU A 29 11.34 -11.16 -3.72
C LEU A 29 9.91 -10.61 -3.69
N ASN A 30 9.07 -11.01 -4.66
CA ASN A 30 7.65 -10.64 -4.72
C ASN A 30 6.72 -11.75 -4.18
N ASN A 31 7.25 -12.70 -3.44
CA ASN A 31 6.51 -13.82 -2.81
C ASN A 31 5.60 -14.60 -3.77
N ARG A 32 5.97 -14.71 -5.05
CA ARG A 32 5.18 -15.46 -6.05
C ARG A 32 5.43 -16.98 -5.91
N PRO A 33 4.45 -17.81 -6.26
CA PRO A 33 4.58 -19.28 -6.20
C PRO A 33 5.52 -19.81 -7.31
N GLY A 34 5.86 -21.12 -7.19
CA GLY A 34 6.63 -21.82 -8.21
C GLY A 34 8.14 -21.75 -8.02
N VAL A 35 8.61 -21.52 -6.79
CA VAL A 35 10.02 -21.63 -6.39
C VAL A 35 10.13 -22.57 -5.19
N LYS A 36 11.10 -23.50 -5.21
CA LYS A 36 11.37 -24.42 -4.11
C LYS A 36 11.81 -23.65 -2.86
N ASP A 37 11.41 -24.11 -1.67
CA ASP A 37 11.70 -23.43 -0.40
C ASP A 37 13.20 -23.23 -0.16
N THR A 38 14.01 -24.25 -0.45
CA THR A 38 15.48 -24.17 -0.34
C THR A 38 16.09 -23.08 -1.23
N THR A 39 15.53 -22.87 -2.43
CA THR A 39 15.95 -21.80 -3.34
C THR A 39 15.48 -20.45 -2.83
N ARG A 40 14.25 -20.37 -2.30
CA ARG A 40 13.67 -19.19 -1.69
C ARG A 40 14.54 -18.69 -0.53
N GLU A 41 14.84 -19.57 0.41
CA GLU A 41 15.71 -19.26 1.56
C GLU A 41 17.08 -18.75 1.14
N LYS A 42 17.72 -19.43 0.16
CA LYS A 42 19.01 -19.03 -0.39
C LYS A 42 18.99 -17.61 -0.96
N VAL A 43 17.99 -17.30 -1.78
CA VAL A 43 17.84 -15.98 -2.41
C VAL A 43 17.59 -14.89 -1.37
N LEU A 44 16.67 -15.13 -0.40
CA LEU A 44 16.38 -14.19 0.68
C LEU A 44 17.60 -13.91 1.57
N LYS A 45 18.39 -14.96 1.88
CA LYS A 45 19.63 -14.82 2.65
C LYS A 45 20.64 -13.93 1.92
N ILE A 46 20.85 -14.14 0.62
CA ILE A 46 21.77 -13.35 -0.19
C ILE A 46 21.26 -11.91 -0.32
N ALA A 47 19.97 -11.69 -0.57
CA ALA A 47 19.37 -10.37 -0.63
C ALA A 47 19.58 -9.59 0.68
N LYS A 48 19.40 -10.27 1.83
CA LYS A 48 19.65 -9.68 3.15
C LYS A 48 21.12 -9.36 3.39
N GLN A 49 22.04 -10.26 3.02
CA GLN A 49 23.49 -10.05 3.15
C GLN A 49 24.01 -8.87 2.34
N LEU A 50 23.43 -8.68 1.16
CA LEU A 50 23.78 -7.58 0.26
C LEU A 50 23.03 -6.27 0.59
N ASN A 51 22.21 -6.26 1.62
CA ASN A 51 21.31 -5.16 1.95
C ASN A 51 20.51 -4.68 0.71
N TYR A 52 20.01 -5.65 -0.07
CA TYR A 52 19.23 -5.34 -1.27
C TYR A 52 17.98 -4.57 -0.93
N GLN A 53 17.83 -3.42 -1.53
CA GLN A 53 16.59 -2.66 -1.52
C GLN A 53 15.94 -2.76 -2.91
N PRO A 54 14.64 -3.09 -2.99
CA PRO A 54 13.93 -3.10 -4.26
C PRO A 54 14.12 -1.76 -4.97
N ASN A 55 14.41 -1.81 -6.27
CA ASN A 55 14.53 -0.58 -7.06
C ASN A 55 13.15 0.05 -7.27
N PHE A 56 12.70 0.81 -6.28
CA PHE A 56 11.42 1.53 -6.33
C PHE A 56 11.40 2.56 -7.47
N ILE A 57 12.55 3.15 -7.83
CA ILE A 57 12.65 4.12 -8.92
C ILE A 57 12.27 3.50 -10.27
N GLY A 58 12.70 2.27 -10.54
CA GLY A 58 12.29 1.54 -11.74
C GLY A 58 10.79 1.20 -11.77
N LYS A 59 10.20 0.89 -10.62
CA LYS A 59 8.74 0.69 -10.48
C LYS A 59 7.98 2.02 -10.59
N ALA A 60 8.49 3.09 -10.00
CA ALA A 60 7.92 4.43 -10.10
C ALA A 60 7.80 4.92 -11.55
N LEU A 61 8.78 4.61 -12.40
CA LEU A 61 8.74 4.99 -13.81
C LEU A 61 7.61 4.29 -14.58
N VAL A 62 7.24 3.08 -14.18
CA VAL A 62 6.09 2.35 -14.75
C VAL A 62 4.78 2.94 -14.26
N HIS A 63 4.68 3.30 -12.98
CA HIS A 63 3.48 3.85 -12.37
C HIS A 63 3.30 5.37 -12.57
N SER A 64 4.30 6.09 -13.10
CA SER A 64 4.15 7.52 -13.40
C SER A 64 3.11 7.81 -14.50
N ARG A 65 2.76 6.80 -15.31
CA ARG A 65 1.72 6.89 -16.36
C ARG A 65 0.34 6.43 -15.88
N ASP A 66 0.30 5.65 -14.79
CA ASP A 66 -0.92 5.11 -14.18
C ASP A 66 -0.66 5.02 -12.66
N PRO A 67 -0.88 6.10 -11.92
CA PRO A 67 -0.56 6.17 -10.50
C PRO A 67 -1.43 5.20 -9.70
N ILE A 68 -0.84 4.58 -8.68
CA ILE A 68 -1.59 3.83 -7.67
C ILE A 68 -2.31 4.84 -6.80
N LYS A 69 -3.62 4.90 -6.91
CA LYS A 69 -4.45 5.78 -6.11
C LYS A 69 -4.89 5.09 -4.82
N LEU A 70 -4.67 5.74 -3.70
CA LEU A 70 -5.12 5.29 -2.39
C LEU A 70 -6.14 6.28 -1.83
N GLY A 71 -7.33 5.78 -1.46
CA GLY A 71 -8.35 6.58 -0.82
C GLY A 71 -8.19 6.55 0.70
N ILE A 72 -8.32 7.67 1.38
CA ILE A 72 -8.35 7.74 2.84
C ILE A 72 -9.60 8.50 3.27
N ILE A 73 -10.41 7.90 4.14
CA ILE A 73 -11.60 8.53 4.72
C ILE A 73 -11.35 8.79 6.19
N LEU A 74 -11.39 10.07 6.58
CA LEU A 74 -11.24 10.53 7.94
C LEU A 74 -12.58 10.99 8.51
N THR A 75 -12.76 10.82 9.81
CA THR A 75 -13.86 11.44 10.55
C THR A 75 -13.71 12.96 10.59
N PRO A 76 -14.77 13.71 10.97
CA PRO A 76 -14.67 15.15 11.12
C PRO A 76 -13.56 15.57 12.09
N ASP A 77 -13.00 16.74 11.83
CA ASP A 77 -11.87 17.31 12.57
C ASP A 77 -12.30 17.90 13.92
N TYR A 78 -12.76 17.04 14.83
CA TYR A 78 -13.16 17.46 16.17
C TYR A 78 -12.07 17.23 17.23
N ASN A 79 -10.94 16.60 16.86
CA ASN A 79 -9.86 16.35 17.81
C ASN A 79 -8.47 16.45 17.19
N PRO A 80 -7.43 16.74 17.99
CA PRO A 80 -6.05 16.86 17.51
C PRO A 80 -5.50 15.61 16.79
N PHE A 81 -6.01 14.42 17.12
CA PHE A 81 -5.58 13.18 16.50
C PHE A 81 -5.80 13.15 14.98
N VAL A 82 -6.92 13.74 14.51
CA VAL A 82 -7.21 13.83 13.06
C VAL A 82 -6.22 14.77 12.37
N GLN A 83 -5.80 15.85 13.03
CA GLN A 83 -4.78 16.77 12.51
C GLN A 83 -3.42 16.10 12.41
N ASP A 84 -3.03 15.29 13.41
CA ASP A 84 -1.79 14.53 13.37
C ASP A 84 -1.81 13.51 12.23
N LEU A 85 -2.94 12.83 12.01
CA LEU A 85 -3.13 11.93 10.86
C LEU A 85 -3.00 12.67 9.53
N LEU A 86 -3.65 13.82 9.36
CA LEU A 86 -3.54 14.64 8.15
C LEU A 86 -2.10 15.06 7.87
N THR A 87 -1.39 15.47 8.91
CA THR A 87 0.03 15.82 8.79
C THR A 87 0.86 14.63 8.32
N GLY A 88 0.64 13.44 8.91
CA GLY A 88 1.30 12.21 8.50
C GLY A 88 0.98 11.81 7.07
N ILE A 89 -0.29 11.92 6.65
CA ILE A 89 -0.76 11.61 5.29
C ILE A 89 -0.10 12.56 4.28
N ASN A 90 -0.06 13.87 4.57
CA ASN A 90 0.55 14.85 3.67
C ASN A 90 2.06 14.60 3.50
N ASN A 91 2.78 14.30 4.59
CA ASN A 91 4.19 13.95 4.53
C ASN A 91 4.42 12.68 3.70
N ALA A 92 3.58 11.65 3.90
CA ALA A 92 3.64 10.42 3.13
C ALA A 92 3.32 10.67 1.64
N GLN A 93 2.34 11.52 1.33
CA GLN A 93 2.02 11.91 -0.04
C GLN A 93 3.21 12.58 -0.74
N GLU A 94 3.91 13.51 -0.06
CA GLU A 94 5.11 14.14 -0.61
C GLU A 94 6.22 13.12 -0.86
N GLU A 95 6.47 12.20 0.08
CA GLU A 95 7.50 11.19 -0.04
C GLU A 95 7.19 10.17 -1.15
N PHE A 96 5.95 9.70 -1.25
CA PHE A 96 5.59 8.61 -2.15
C PHE A 96 5.08 9.06 -3.52
N SER A 97 4.80 10.34 -3.72
CA SER A 97 4.40 10.89 -5.03
C SER A 97 5.41 10.60 -6.14
N ALA A 98 6.71 10.68 -5.82
CA ALA A 98 7.81 10.34 -6.73
C ALA A 98 7.80 8.86 -7.16
N PHE A 99 7.10 8.00 -6.44
CA PHE A 99 6.94 6.57 -6.74
C PHE A 99 5.64 6.24 -7.48
N GLY A 100 4.90 7.27 -7.93
CA GLY A 100 3.64 7.10 -8.63
C GLY A 100 2.49 6.67 -7.71
N ILE A 101 2.56 7.05 -6.43
CA ILE A 101 1.46 6.88 -5.48
C ILE A 101 0.77 8.22 -5.29
N GLU A 102 -0.54 8.23 -5.49
CA GLU A 102 -1.43 9.36 -5.27
C GLU A 102 -2.37 9.03 -4.10
N VAL A 103 -2.47 9.92 -3.12
CA VAL A 103 -3.40 9.76 -2.00
C VAL A 103 -4.56 10.72 -2.14
N ILE A 104 -5.78 10.21 -2.16
CA ILE A 104 -7.02 11.00 -2.18
C ILE A 104 -7.60 10.96 -0.78
N THR A 105 -7.40 12.04 -0.02
CA THR A 105 -7.94 12.16 1.34
C THR A 105 -9.30 12.84 1.32
N LYS A 106 -10.29 12.22 1.91
CA LYS A 106 -11.64 12.75 2.13
C LYS A 106 -11.91 12.86 3.62
N MET A 107 -12.35 14.03 4.05
CA MET A 107 -12.78 14.25 5.43
C MET A 107 -14.29 14.37 5.46
N MET A 108 -14.90 13.64 6.37
CA MET A 108 -16.32 13.75 6.63
C MET A 108 -16.63 15.07 7.34
N THR A 109 -17.80 15.62 7.11
CA THR A 109 -18.31 16.82 7.79
C THR A 109 -19.20 16.47 8.97
N SER A 110 -19.72 15.25 8.98
CA SER A 110 -20.59 14.72 10.02
C SER A 110 -20.25 13.25 10.32
N LEU A 111 -20.88 12.66 11.33
CA LEU A 111 -20.80 11.22 11.60
C LEU A 111 -22.04 10.48 11.05
N GLU A 112 -22.56 10.94 9.91
CA GLU A 112 -23.71 10.33 9.27
C GLU A 112 -23.27 9.19 8.33
N PRO A 113 -23.81 7.96 8.48
CA PRO A 113 -23.47 6.83 7.62
C PRO A 113 -23.68 7.11 6.12
N ALA A 114 -24.72 7.87 5.79
CA ALA A 114 -25.01 8.24 4.40
C ALA A 114 -23.88 9.07 3.75
N GLU A 115 -23.24 9.97 4.50
CA GLU A 115 -22.10 10.73 4.03
C GLU A 115 -20.90 9.80 3.80
N GLN A 116 -20.62 8.90 4.74
CA GLN A 116 -19.52 7.95 4.58
C GLN A 116 -19.71 7.05 3.36
N LEU A 117 -20.91 6.54 3.13
CA LEU A 117 -21.26 5.75 1.96
C LEU A 117 -21.09 6.53 0.66
N SER A 118 -21.49 7.80 0.65
CA SER A 118 -21.25 8.69 -0.50
C SER A 118 -19.77 8.84 -0.81
N ILE A 119 -18.94 9.12 0.20
CA ILE A 119 -17.49 9.26 0.05
C ILE A 119 -16.85 7.96 -0.42
N ILE A 120 -17.26 6.80 0.13
CA ILE A 120 -16.79 5.49 -0.34
C ILE A 120 -17.07 5.33 -1.85
N ASN A 121 -18.28 5.66 -2.30
CA ASN A 121 -18.65 5.54 -3.71
C ASN A 121 -17.84 6.51 -4.58
N GLU A 122 -17.64 7.76 -4.16
CA GLU A 122 -16.77 8.72 -4.88
C GLU A 122 -15.35 8.18 -5.07
N LEU A 123 -14.76 7.55 -4.05
CA LEU A 123 -13.43 6.97 -4.15
C LEU A 123 -13.40 5.76 -5.09
N VAL A 124 -14.44 4.93 -5.09
CA VAL A 124 -14.59 3.83 -6.04
C VAL A 124 -14.67 4.35 -7.47
N GLU A 125 -15.45 5.41 -7.72
CA GLU A 125 -15.56 6.06 -9.04
C GLU A 125 -14.23 6.70 -9.48
N ALA A 126 -13.43 7.19 -8.53
CA ALA A 126 -12.08 7.71 -8.78
C ALA A 126 -11.07 6.59 -9.10
N ASN A 127 -11.49 5.32 -9.11
CA ASN A 127 -10.67 4.14 -9.36
C ASN A 127 -9.47 4.02 -8.40
N VAL A 128 -9.71 4.17 -7.09
CA VAL A 128 -8.67 3.91 -6.11
C VAL A 128 -8.31 2.41 -6.09
N SER A 129 -7.03 2.10 -5.94
CA SER A 129 -6.50 0.73 -5.85
C SER A 129 -6.68 0.13 -4.46
N GLY A 130 -6.88 0.97 -3.46
CA GLY A 130 -7.11 0.57 -2.08
C GLY A 130 -7.66 1.73 -1.26
N MET A 131 -8.21 1.41 -0.10
CA MET A 131 -8.87 2.37 0.76
C MET A 131 -8.48 2.15 2.23
N ALA A 132 -8.23 3.25 2.95
CA ALA A 132 -8.15 3.26 4.39
C ALA A 132 -9.35 4.03 4.95
N VAL A 133 -10.07 3.43 5.88
CA VAL A 133 -11.31 4.02 6.42
C VAL A 133 -11.41 3.86 7.92
N PHE A 134 -11.85 4.91 8.60
CA PHE A 134 -12.39 4.83 9.95
C PHE A 134 -13.90 4.52 9.82
N PRO A 135 -14.32 3.24 9.94
CA PRO A 135 -15.70 2.91 9.66
C PRO A 135 -16.61 3.38 10.80
N LEU A 136 -17.74 3.97 10.45
CA LEU A 136 -18.82 4.22 11.40
C LEU A 136 -19.49 2.89 11.75
N ASP A 137 -19.98 2.78 12.99
CA ASP A 137 -20.73 1.61 13.48
C ASP A 137 -22.14 1.59 12.88
N ASP A 138 -22.23 1.15 11.63
CA ASP A 138 -23.46 1.09 10.86
C ASP A 138 -23.49 -0.13 9.93
N PRO A 139 -24.57 -0.92 9.91
CA PRO A 139 -24.69 -2.14 9.10
C PRO A 139 -24.53 -1.90 7.58
N GLN A 140 -24.95 -0.75 7.05
CA GLN A 140 -24.84 -0.44 5.64
C GLN A 140 -23.38 -0.10 5.27
N VAL A 141 -22.67 0.59 6.15
CA VAL A 141 -21.24 0.86 6.01
C VAL A 141 -20.46 -0.45 5.99
N PHE A 142 -20.73 -1.36 6.94
CA PHE A 142 -20.07 -2.67 6.98
C PHE A 142 -20.38 -3.50 5.75
N SER A 143 -21.64 -3.56 5.35
CA SER A 143 -22.03 -4.27 4.13
C SER A 143 -21.31 -3.73 2.89
N ARG A 144 -21.17 -2.40 2.79
CA ARG A 144 -20.46 -1.77 1.67
C ARG A 144 -18.97 -2.08 1.68
N ILE A 145 -18.31 -2.01 2.83
CA ILE A 145 -16.89 -2.33 2.98
C ILE A 145 -16.64 -3.82 2.63
N ASN A 146 -17.45 -4.74 3.19
CA ASN A 146 -17.33 -6.16 2.88
C ASN A 146 -17.52 -6.45 1.40
N HIS A 147 -18.48 -5.82 0.75
CA HIS A 147 -18.68 -5.94 -0.70
C HIS A 147 -17.44 -5.48 -1.50
N LEU A 148 -16.74 -4.44 -1.07
CA LEU A 148 -15.50 -4.00 -1.71
C LEU A 148 -14.38 -5.03 -1.54
N ILE A 149 -14.23 -5.60 -0.34
CA ILE A 149 -13.25 -6.64 -0.04
C ILE A 149 -13.52 -7.90 -0.87
N GLU A 150 -14.77 -8.36 -0.94
CA GLU A 150 -15.20 -9.48 -1.77
C GLU A 150 -14.88 -9.27 -3.26
N ASN A 151 -14.93 -8.01 -3.73
CA ASN A 151 -14.54 -7.62 -5.08
C ASN A 151 -13.04 -7.30 -5.20
N GLN A 152 -12.21 -7.80 -4.27
CA GLN A 152 -10.75 -7.72 -4.29
C GLN A 152 -10.18 -6.30 -4.14
N MET A 153 -10.94 -5.34 -3.64
CA MET A 153 -10.39 -4.06 -3.23
C MET A 153 -9.67 -4.21 -1.89
N ALA A 154 -8.42 -3.75 -1.82
CA ALA A 154 -7.69 -3.69 -0.55
C ALA A 154 -8.32 -2.62 0.34
N VAL A 155 -8.88 -3.03 1.49
CA VAL A 155 -9.44 -2.09 2.47
C VAL A 155 -8.77 -2.30 3.82
N ILE A 156 -8.31 -1.21 4.43
CA ILE A 156 -7.76 -1.18 5.78
C ILE A 156 -8.70 -0.36 6.67
N THR A 157 -9.12 -0.93 7.77
CA THR A 157 -9.83 -0.18 8.82
C THR A 157 -8.86 0.23 9.91
N PHE A 158 -9.04 1.42 10.47
CA PHE A 158 -8.19 1.92 11.55
C PHE A 158 -9.03 2.60 12.65
N ASN A 159 -8.43 2.69 13.84
CA ASN A 159 -8.98 3.29 15.05
C ASN A 159 -10.25 2.64 15.62
N SER A 160 -10.85 1.68 14.94
CA SER A 160 -11.89 0.82 15.53
C SER A 160 -11.75 -0.59 14.96
N ARG A 161 -11.84 -1.59 15.86
CA ARG A 161 -12.03 -2.97 15.45
C ARG A 161 -13.51 -3.25 15.53
N ILE A 162 -14.13 -3.41 14.38
CA ILE A 162 -15.57 -3.65 14.32
C ILE A 162 -15.81 -5.12 13.99
N GLU A 163 -16.58 -5.82 14.84
CA GLU A 163 -17.04 -7.17 14.54
C GLU A 163 -17.92 -7.14 13.28
N GLY A 164 -17.61 -7.97 12.30
CA GLY A 164 -18.38 -8.10 11.06
C GLY A 164 -17.70 -7.53 9.80
N ILE A 165 -16.53 -6.91 9.90
CA ILE A 165 -15.66 -6.64 8.75
C ILE A 165 -14.70 -7.82 8.58
N HIS A 166 -14.65 -8.40 7.37
CA HIS A 166 -13.75 -9.49 7.06
C HIS A 166 -12.30 -9.00 7.08
N ASP A 167 -11.44 -9.68 7.85
CA ASP A 167 -10.00 -9.45 7.79
C ASP A 167 -9.46 -9.95 6.43
N LEU A 168 -8.57 -9.16 5.82
CA LEU A 168 -7.82 -9.55 4.61
C LEU A 168 -6.76 -10.58 4.94
#